data_7d9309fe11ccd9b925625a9f45c87686
#
_entry.id   7d9309fe11ccd9b925625a9f45c87686
#
_cell.length_a   1.000
_cell.length_b   1.000
_cell.length_c   1.000
_cell.angle_alpha   90.00
_cell.angle_beta   90.00
_cell.angle_gamma   90.00
#
_symmetry.space_group_name_H-M   'P 1'
#
loop_
_entity.id
_entity.type
_entity.pdbx_description
1 polymer ?
#
loop_
_entity_poly.entity_id
_entity_poly.type
_entity_poly.pdbx_seq_one_letter_code
_entity_poly.pdbx_strand_id
1 'polypeptide(L)'
;VSFAPNGALNADAWCAMLLRMLGYSDKTGDFEISDAAAFAWRIGLTGRQLIGILSVGDLAESIYDALDFCYKGTETTVLSRLMDLGVCTASAANALGLLNKDYTARQLADRYLSAAFQLSLYETEEQVHDEVSSADASGFFISADGLAVTNYHSIEDSIKATATLLNGETYEVERVLYYDTGIDIAVIKVSRTNQSRRTTSTFNHLDLVGTADIRPGDPVYAIGNPLGLGLAISSGIIGSTAHELDRYALPCIVNSADISRGSSGGALMNAHGQVIGVTSGAYTYGNNMYLAVPVDPVMAADLTVSGWTLKEVKAFEAAKDKD
;
A
#
# COMPACT_ATOMS: atom_id res chain seq x y z
N VAL A 1 30.96 13.64 7.14
CA VAL A 1 30.57 13.25 8.50
C VAL A 1 31.79 12.68 9.19
N SER A 2 32.25 13.28 10.27
CA SER A 2 33.37 12.76 11.06
C SER A 2 32.87 11.55 11.86
N PHE A 3 33.57 10.43 11.76
CA PHE A 3 33.27 9.25 12.56
C PHE A 3 33.65 9.54 14.02
N ALA A 4 32.69 9.55 14.91
CA ALA A 4 32.87 9.72 16.36
C ALA A 4 32.49 8.40 17.05
N PRO A 5 33.46 7.49 17.31
CA PRO A 5 33.16 6.13 17.80
C PRO A 5 32.45 6.09 19.15
N ASN A 6 32.51 7.16 19.93
CA ASN A 6 31.82 7.32 21.22
C ASN A 6 30.65 8.32 21.14
N GLY A 7 30.29 8.79 19.95
CA GLY A 7 29.19 9.72 19.77
C GLY A 7 27.84 9.00 19.79
N ALA A 8 26.81 9.68 20.30
CA ALA A 8 25.45 9.18 20.22
C ALA A 8 24.98 9.14 18.74
N LEU A 9 24.42 8.01 18.31
CA LEU A 9 23.89 7.83 16.97
C LEU A 9 22.45 8.35 16.90
N ASN A 10 22.20 9.33 16.06
CA ASN A 10 20.85 9.84 15.86
C ASN A 10 20.12 9.11 14.72
N ALA A 11 18.80 9.22 14.71
CA ALA A 11 17.91 8.54 13.78
C ALA A 11 18.23 8.85 12.32
N ASP A 12 18.42 10.13 11.96
CA ASP A 12 18.71 10.51 10.56
C ASP A 12 20.06 9.99 10.08
N ALA A 13 21.10 10.06 10.93
CA ALA A 13 22.40 9.53 10.57
C ALA A 13 22.37 8.02 10.35
N TRP A 14 21.66 7.28 11.19
CA TRP A 14 21.48 5.83 11.05
C TRP A 14 20.69 5.47 9.80
N CYS A 15 19.52 6.07 9.61
CA CYS A 15 18.69 5.82 8.43
C CYS A 15 19.39 6.20 7.15
N ALA A 16 20.17 7.29 7.12
CA ALA A 16 20.99 7.64 5.96
C ALA A 16 22.04 6.56 5.62
N MET A 17 22.60 5.89 6.64
CA MET A 17 23.52 4.75 6.42
C MET A 17 22.78 3.55 5.82
N LEU A 18 21.64 3.17 6.37
CA LEU A 18 20.81 2.07 5.86
C LEU A 18 20.36 2.36 4.42
N LEU A 19 19.84 3.55 4.16
CA LEU A 19 19.39 3.96 2.83
C LEU A 19 20.49 3.88 1.79
N ARG A 20 21.69 4.37 2.10
CA ARG A 20 22.85 4.27 1.20
C ARG A 20 23.28 2.83 0.94
N MET A 21 23.24 1.98 1.95
CA MET A 21 23.52 0.55 1.80
C MET A 21 22.54 -0.12 0.84
N LEU A 22 21.28 0.34 0.82
CA LEU A 22 20.22 -0.17 -0.05
C LEU A 22 20.22 0.47 -1.45
N GLY A 23 21.16 1.37 -1.76
CA GLY A 23 21.30 1.99 -3.07
C GLY A 23 20.59 3.33 -3.23
N TYR A 24 19.99 3.89 -2.18
CA TYR A 24 19.47 5.26 -2.18
C TYR A 24 20.62 6.27 -1.99
N SER A 25 20.48 7.46 -2.54
CA SER A 25 21.54 8.47 -2.52
C SER A 25 21.02 9.87 -2.21
N ASP A 26 21.53 10.45 -1.15
CA ASP A 26 21.34 11.86 -0.80
C ASP A 26 21.99 12.80 -1.83
N LYS A 27 22.99 12.32 -2.57
CA LYS A 27 23.68 13.11 -3.62
C LYS A 27 22.88 13.21 -4.92
N THR A 28 22.04 12.22 -5.22
CA THR A 28 21.16 12.21 -6.40
C THR A 28 19.74 12.64 -6.09
N GLY A 29 19.47 13.05 -4.84
CA GLY A 29 18.21 13.63 -4.43
C GLY A 29 17.11 12.62 -4.05
N ASP A 30 17.48 11.38 -3.71
CA ASP A 30 16.49 10.42 -3.21
C ASP A 30 15.92 10.83 -1.85
N PHE A 31 16.78 11.38 -0.99
CA PHE A 31 16.43 11.88 0.33
C PHE A 31 17.38 12.98 0.81
N GLU A 32 16.95 13.77 1.78
CA GLU A 32 17.80 14.70 2.51
C GLU A 32 18.32 14.04 3.79
N ILE A 33 19.58 14.27 4.16
CA ILE A 33 20.16 13.65 5.37
C ILE A 33 19.39 14.06 6.64
N SER A 34 18.91 15.30 6.71
CA SER A 34 18.14 15.83 7.83
C SER A 34 16.70 15.27 7.94
N ASP A 35 16.25 14.48 6.95
CA ASP A 35 14.92 13.88 6.87
C ASP A 35 15.01 12.37 6.57
N ALA A 36 16.19 11.78 6.75
CA ALA A 36 16.46 10.40 6.38
C ALA A 36 15.61 9.40 7.17
N ALA A 37 15.33 9.67 8.44
CA ALA A 37 14.48 8.81 9.28
C ALA A 37 13.01 8.86 8.85
N ALA A 38 12.50 10.03 8.50
CA ALA A 38 11.15 10.17 7.97
C ALA A 38 11.03 9.53 6.57
N PHE A 39 12.03 9.67 5.72
CA PHE A 39 12.08 9.01 4.41
C PHE A 39 12.11 7.49 4.55
N ALA A 40 12.99 6.94 5.42
CA ALA A 40 13.08 5.50 5.67
C ALA A 40 11.75 4.90 6.14
N TRP A 41 11.06 5.58 7.05
CA TRP A 41 9.72 5.18 7.48
C TRP A 41 8.68 5.27 6.36
N ARG A 42 8.66 6.35 5.59
CA ARG A 42 7.73 6.57 4.47
C ARG A 42 7.82 5.49 3.41
N ILE A 43 9.02 4.96 3.13
CA ILE A 43 9.22 3.88 2.15
C ILE A 43 9.08 2.48 2.75
N GLY A 44 8.77 2.35 4.05
CA GLY A 44 8.59 1.07 4.73
C GLY A 44 9.88 0.36 5.13
N LEU A 45 11.04 1.03 5.05
CA LEU A 45 12.32 0.46 5.49
C LEU A 45 12.37 0.24 7.01
N THR A 46 11.75 1.13 7.77
CA THR A 46 11.60 1.00 9.22
C THR A 46 10.12 0.94 9.58
N GLY A 47 9.73 0.04 10.48
CA GLY A 47 8.34 -0.14 10.92
C GLY A 47 7.74 1.08 11.62
N ARG A 48 8.57 1.98 12.13
CA ARG A 48 8.16 3.26 12.71
C ARG A 48 9.16 4.35 12.39
N GLN A 49 8.73 5.59 12.47
CA GLN A 49 9.64 6.72 12.37
C GLN A 49 10.57 6.74 13.59
N LEU A 50 11.86 6.58 13.36
CA LEU A 50 12.89 6.71 14.38
C LEU A 50 13.13 8.19 14.69
N ILE A 51 13.32 8.54 15.98
CA ILE A 51 13.46 9.94 16.42
C ILE A 51 14.58 10.06 17.46
N GLY A 52 15.36 11.13 17.35
CA GLY A 52 16.37 11.48 18.35
C GLY A 52 17.55 10.52 18.38
N ILE A 53 18.06 10.24 19.59
CA ILE A 53 19.18 9.33 19.83
C ILE A 53 18.65 7.91 19.96
N LEU A 54 19.24 6.98 19.20
CA LEU A 54 18.77 5.60 19.12
C LEU A 54 19.35 4.75 20.26
N SER A 55 18.49 3.88 20.80
CA SER A 55 18.90 2.78 21.67
C SER A 55 19.41 1.58 20.86
N VAL A 56 20.03 0.61 21.53
CA VAL A 56 20.42 -0.67 20.94
C VAL A 56 19.18 -1.42 20.42
N GLY A 57 18.03 -1.30 21.10
CA GLY A 57 16.76 -1.88 20.67
C GLY A 57 16.29 -1.28 19.33
N ASP A 58 16.34 0.04 19.17
CA ASP A 58 15.97 0.71 17.92
C ASP A 58 16.84 0.25 16.74
N LEU A 59 18.13 0.07 16.97
CA LEU A 59 19.07 -0.44 15.97
C LEU A 59 18.74 -1.89 15.58
N ALA A 60 18.51 -2.76 16.57
CA ALA A 60 18.18 -4.16 16.31
C ALA A 60 16.86 -4.30 15.54
N GLU A 61 15.82 -3.56 15.95
CA GLU A 61 14.53 -3.54 15.27
C GLU A 61 14.65 -3.07 13.82
N SER A 62 15.34 -1.96 13.59
CA SER A 62 15.51 -1.41 12.23
C SER A 62 16.35 -2.31 11.32
N ILE A 63 17.36 -3.02 11.84
CA ILE A 63 18.11 -4.03 11.07
C ILE A 63 17.20 -5.21 10.72
N TYR A 64 16.39 -5.66 11.69
CA TYR A 64 15.45 -6.75 11.46
C TYR A 64 14.40 -6.40 10.40
N ASP A 65 13.87 -5.18 10.44
CA ASP A 65 12.95 -4.66 9.41
C ASP A 65 13.61 -4.62 8.03
N ALA A 66 14.88 -4.18 7.97
CA ALA A 66 15.63 -4.08 6.73
C ALA A 66 15.89 -5.43 6.04
N LEU A 67 15.83 -6.56 6.76
CA LEU A 67 16.09 -7.88 6.16
C LEU A 67 15.12 -8.22 5.02
N ASP A 68 13.86 -7.81 5.15
CA ASP A 68 12.82 -8.08 4.15
C ASP A 68 12.66 -6.92 3.14
N PHE A 69 13.48 -5.86 3.27
CA PHE A 69 13.42 -4.71 2.39
C PHE A 69 14.29 -4.93 1.14
N CYS A 70 13.78 -4.51 -0.04
CA CYS A 70 14.48 -4.68 -1.31
C CYS A 70 15.53 -3.59 -1.54
N TYR A 71 16.62 -3.93 -2.21
CA TYR A 71 17.52 -2.93 -2.76
C TYR A 71 16.80 -2.06 -3.79
N LYS A 72 17.12 -0.78 -3.83
CA LYS A 72 16.48 0.21 -4.73
C LYS A 72 16.45 -0.28 -6.17
N GLY A 73 15.25 -0.32 -6.76
CA GLY A 73 15.05 -0.72 -8.15
C GLY A 73 15.26 -2.21 -8.44
N THR A 74 15.20 -3.06 -7.41
CA THR A 74 15.29 -4.52 -7.55
C THR A 74 14.21 -5.21 -6.73
N GLU A 75 14.00 -6.49 -6.97
CA GLU A 75 13.17 -7.40 -6.15
C GLU A 75 14.01 -8.19 -5.13
N THR A 76 15.31 -7.91 -5.05
CA THR A 76 16.24 -8.63 -4.16
C THR A 76 16.21 -8.03 -2.76
N THR A 77 15.76 -8.79 -1.77
CA THR A 77 15.78 -8.37 -0.36
C THR A 77 17.19 -8.45 0.24
N VAL A 78 17.40 -7.74 1.34
CA VAL A 78 18.65 -7.85 2.12
C VAL A 78 18.90 -9.28 2.55
N LEU A 79 17.87 -9.98 3.05
CA LEU A 79 17.98 -11.38 3.47
C LEU A 79 18.38 -12.30 2.30
N SER A 80 17.72 -12.15 1.14
CA SER A 80 18.06 -12.89 -0.08
C SER A 80 19.52 -12.67 -0.45
N ARG A 81 19.97 -11.42 -0.44
CA ARG A 81 21.36 -11.07 -0.75
C ARG A 81 22.36 -11.67 0.25
N LEU A 82 22.03 -11.69 1.54
CA LEU A 82 22.87 -12.34 2.56
C LEU A 82 22.96 -13.85 2.35
N MET A 83 21.89 -14.50 1.91
CA MET A 83 21.90 -15.92 1.54
C MET A 83 22.78 -16.18 0.30
N ASP A 84 22.65 -15.37 -0.75
CA ASP A 84 23.48 -15.46 -1.96
C ASP A 84 24.97 -15.30 -1.67
N LEU A 85 25.33 -14.43 -0.71
CA LEU A 85 26.69 -14.21 -0.27
C LEU A 85 27.22 -15.30 0.70
N GLY A 86 26.36 -16.26 1.09
CA GLY A 86 26.73 -17.33 2.02
C GLY A 86 26.90 -16.86 3.47
N VAL A 87 26.45 -15.65 3.81
CA VAL A 87 26.44 -15.12 5.18
C VAL A 87 25.40 -15.83 6.05
N CYS A 88 24.28 -16.19 5.44
CA CYS A 88 23.19 -16.93 6.07
C CYS A 88 22.77 -18.07 5.14
N THR A 89 22.41 -19.23 5.69
CA THR A 89 21.81 -20.32 4.91
C THR A 89 20.27 -20.23 4.95
N ALA A 90 19.59 -20.71 3.91
CA ALA A 90 18.13 -20.79 3.90
C ALA A 90 17.58 -21.59 5.10
N SER A 91 18.29 -22.66 5.52
CA SER A 91 17.92 -23.43 6.71
C SER A 91 18.02 -22.62 8.00
N ALA A 92 19.06 -21.80 8.15
CA ALA A 92 19.22 -20.92 9.32
C ALA A 92 18.16 -19.81 9.30
N ALA A 93 17.91 -19.19 8.15
CA ALA A 93 16.87 -18.18 8.00
C ALA A 93 15.47 -18.73 8.34
N ASN A 94 15.16 -19.94 7.87
CA ASN A 94 13.89 -20.60 8.20
C ASN A 94 13.78 -20.96 9.69
N ALA A 95 14.86 -21.45 10.30
CA ALA A 95 14.89 -21.76 11.74
C ALA A 95 14.70 -20.53 12.63
N LEU A 96 15.06 -19.34 12.13
CA LEU A 96 14.85 -18.06 12.79
C LEU A 96 13.49 -17.40 12.43
N GLY A 97 12.65 -18.10 11.62
CA GLY A 97 11.37 -17.56 11.16
C GLY A 97 11.50 -16.33 10.26
N LEU A 98 12.62 -16.21 9.52
CA LEU A 98 12.84 -15.09 8.60
C LEU A 98 12.31 -15.36 7.19
N LEU A 99 12.03 -16.62 6.84
CA LEU A 99 11.39 -17.01 5.60
C LEU A 99 9.91 -17.34 5.86
N ASN A 100 9.01 -16.88 4.99
CA ASN A 100 7.55 -17.08 5.12
C ASN A 100 7.01 -16.66 6.50
N LYS A 101 7.37 -15.48 6.92
CA LYS A 101 7.09 -14.94 8.24
C LYS A 101 5.63 -14.50 8.36
N ASP A 102 4.94 -15.00 9.38
CA ASP A 102 3.65 -14.47 9.80
C ASP A 102 3.87 -13.19 10.62
N TYR A 103 3.26 -12.12 10.19
CA TYR A 103 3.28 -10.85 10.90
C TYR A 103 2.06 -10.69 11.80
N THR A 104 2.25 -10.10 12.95
CA THR A 104 1.14 -9.60 13.76
C THR A 104 0.51 -8.36 13.12
N ALA A 105 -0.74 -8.04 13.49
CA ALA A 105 -1.42 -6.81 13.04
C ALA A 105 -0.57 -5.56 13.26
N ARG A 106 0.14 -5.47 14.40
CA ARG A 106 1.05 -4.36 14.70
C ARG A 106 2.20 -4.28 13.70
N GLN A 107 2.87 -5.40 13.43
CA GLN A 107 3.99 -5.43 12.47
C GLN A 107 3.54 -5.09 11.04
N LEU A 108 2.34 -5.56 10.65
CA LEU A 108 1.75 -5.19 9.36
C LEU A 108 1.40 -3.71 9.29
N ALA A 109 0.83 -3.15 10.36
CA ALA A 109 0.54 -1.72 10.44
C ALA A 109 1.83 -0.89 10.33
N ASP A 110 2.84 -1.22 11.15
CA ASP A 110 4.13 -0.54 11.15
C ASP A 110 4.78 -0.55 9.76
N ARG A 111 4.65 -1.65 9.03
CA ARG A 111 5.30 -1.89 7.74
C ARG A 111 4.53 -1.32 6.54
N TYR A 112 3.20 -1.43 6.53
CA TYR A 112 2.40 -1.27 5.32
C TYR A 112 1.34 -0.18 5.37
N LEU A 113 1.07 0.47 6.53
CA LEU A 113 0.16 1.63 6.53
C LEU A 113 0.64 2.76 5.62
N SER A 114 1.95 2.92 5.44
CA SER A 114 2.52 3.91 4.52
C SER A 114 2.38 3.53 3.03
N ALA A 115 1.98 2.29 2.73
CA ALA A 115 1.66 1.85 1.37
C ALA A 115 0.19 2.13 0.99
N ALA A 116 -0.65 2.46 1.96
CA ALA A 116 -2.04 2.85 1.73
C ALA A 116 -2.21 4.37 1.77
N PHE A 117 -3.32 4.85 1.22
CA PHE A 117 -3.67 6.25 1.20
C PHE A 117 -5.19 6.46 1.28
N GLN A 118 -5.59 7.63 1.79
CA GLN A 118 -6.93 8.14 1.62
C GLN A 118 -7.08 8.67 0.20
N LEU A 119 -8.14 8.29 -0.48
CA LEU A 119 -8.49 8.77 -1.81
C LEU A 119 -9.65 9.77 -1.67
N SER A 120 -9.39 11.05 -1.92
CA SER A 120 -10.42 12.10 -1.94
C SER A 120 -10.87 12.36 -3.37
N LEU A 121 -12.18 12.38 -3.61
CA LEU A 121 -12.84 12.28 -4.89
C LEU A 121 -13.63 13.56 -5.20
N TYR A 122 -13.53 14.04 -6.44
CA TYR A 122 -14.18 15.28 -6.89
C TYR A 122 -14.98 14.97 -8.16
N GLU A 123 -16.28 15.23 -8.13
CA GLU A 123 -17.23 14.89 -9.21
C GLU A 123 -17.54 16.09 -10.12
N THR A 124 -17.31 17.33 -9.62
CA THR A 124 -17.64 18.58 -10.31
C THR A 124 -16.45 19.55 -10.32
N GLU A 125 -16.42 20.46 -11.30
CA GLU A 125 -15.42 21.52 -11.39
C GLU A 125 -15.48 22.48 -10.19
N GLU A 126 -16.67 22.70 -9.61
CA GLU A 126 -16.87 23.53 -8.42
C GLU A 126 -16.14 22.90 -7.21
N GLN A 127 -16.33 21.60 -6.97
CA GLN A 127 -15.64 20.86 -5.91
C GLN A 127 -14.10 20.90 -6.09
N VAL A 128 -13.63 20.78 -7.34
CA VAL A 128 -12.20 20.91 -7.64
C VAL A 128 -11.68 22.31 -7.34
N HIS A 129 -12.48 23.36 -7.68
CA HIS A 129 -12.09 24.75 -7.44
C HIS A 129 -12.06 25.07 -5.94
N ASP A 130 -13.04 24.60 -5.19
CA ASP A 130 -13.18 24.86 -3.76
C ASP A 130 -12.37 23.92 -2.87
N GLU A 131 -11.70 22.93 -3.48
CA GLU A 131 -10.93 21.87 -2.81
C GLU A 131 -11.76 21.07 -1.79
N VAL A 132 -13.06 20.87 -2.08
CA VAL A 132 -13.99 20.10 -1.25
C VAL A 132 -14.36 18.80 -1.94
N SER A 133 -13.87 17.65 -1.43
CA SER A 133 -14.20 16.33 -1.97
C SER A 133 -15.67 15.96 -1.76
N SER A 134 -16.26 15.24 -2.72
CA SER A 134 -17.62 14.68 -2.61
C SER A 134 -17.66 13.44 -1.73
N ALA A 135 -16.58 12.66 -1.76
CA ALA A 135 -16.45 11.41 -1.03
C ALA A 135 -14.98 11.08 -0.76
N ASP A 136 -14.77 10.19 0.20
CA ASP A 136 -13.49 9.60 0.51
C ASP A 136 -13.57 8.07 0.37
N ALA A 137 -12.48 7.48 -0.13
CA ALA A 137 -12.26 6.06 -0.26
C ALA A 137 -10.84 5.72 0.19
N SER A 138 -10.40 4.50 -0.08
CA SER A 138 -9.04 4.04 0.16
C SER A 138 -8.38 3.61 -1.14
N GLY A 139 -7.06 3.56 -1.13
CA GLY A 139 -6.25 2.90 -2.13
C GLY A 139 -4.93 2.45 -1.54
N PHE A 140 -4.20 1.64 -2.29
CA PHE A 140 -2.88 1.19 -1.89
C PHE A 140 -1.95 1.07 -3.10
N PHE A 141 -0.68 1.37 -2.90
CA PHE A 141 0.34 1.23 -3.93
C PHE A 141 0.73 -0.23 -4.15
N ILE A 142 0.96 -0.59 -5.41
CA ILE A 142 1.46 -1.88 -5.87
C ILE A 142 2.80 -1.76 -6.58
N SER A 143 3.34 -0.55 -6.69
CA SER A 143 4.68 -0.31 -7.22
C SER A 143 5.32 0.93 -6.63
N ALA A 144 6.64 0.94 -6.61
CA ALA A 144 7.44 2.06 -6.13
C ALA A 144 7.26 3.35 -6.93
N ASP A 145 6.81 3.27 -8.17
CA ASP A 145 6.65 4.40 -9.09
C ASP A 145 5.22 4.96 -9.11
N GLY A 146 4.31 4.44 -8.26
CA GLY A 146 3.00 5.02 -8.03
C GLY A 146 1.84 4.33 -8.75
N LEU A 147 1.99 3.08 -9.21
CA LEU A 147 0.81 2.27 -9.53
C LEU A 147 0.08 1.92 -8.25
N ALA A 148 -1.24 2.04 -8.27
CA ALA A 148 -2.06 1.82 -7.09
C ALA A 148 -3.41 1.20 -7.47
N VAL A 149 -4.02 0.51 -6.52
CA VAL A 149 -5.33 -0.14 -6.68
C VAL A 149 -6.36 0.54 -5.80
N THR A 150 -7.58 0.62 -6.30
CA THR A 150 -8.79 1.03 -5.58
C THR A 150 -10.01 0.32 -6.17
N ASN A 151 -11.22 0.57 -5.64
CA ASN A 151 -12.45 0.10 -6.28
C ASN A 151 -12.86 1.01 -7.46
N TYR A 152 -13.52 0.40 -8.47
CA TYR A 152 -14.10 1.15 -9.57
C TYR A 152 -15.22 2.09 -9.09
N HIS A 153 -16.17 1.61 -8.28
CA HIS A 153 -17.27 2.43 -7.76
C HIS A 153 -16.80 3.68 -6.99
N SER A 154 -15.56 3.66 -6.48
CA SER A 154 -15.00 4.83 -5.81
C SER A 154 -14.67 5.96 -6.79
N ILE A 155 -14.27 5.62 -8.03
CA ILE A 155 -13.80 6.59 -9.02
C ILE A 155 -14.77 6.88 -10.15
N GLU A 156 -15.86 6.11 -10.31
CA GLU A 156 -16.74 6.10 -11.49
C GLU A 156 -17.31 7.48 -11.85
N ASP A 157 -17.69 8.26 -10.85
CA ASP A 157 -18.27 9.59 -11.05
C ASP A 157 -17.26 10.73 -10.93
N SER A 158 -16.00 10.43 -10.67
CA SER A 158 -14.98 11.43 -10.38
C SER A 158 -14.38 12.04 -11.65
N ILE A 159 -14.10 13.35 -11.58
CA ILE A 159 -13.33 14.05 -12.62
C ILE A 159 -11.90 14.35 -12.17
N LYS A 160 -11.64 14.27 -10.86
CA LYS A 160 -10.34 14.41 -10.23
C LYS A 160 -10.31 13.57 -8.96
N ALA A 161 -9.13 13.07 -8.60
CA ALA A 161 -8.90 12.42 -7.32
C ALA A 161 -7.51 12.76 -6.79
N THR A 162 -7.37 12.75 -5.46
CA THR A 162 -6.09 12.97 -4.77
C THR A 162 -5.85 11.88 -3.73
N ALA A 163 -4.60 11.42 -3.65
CA ALA A 163 -4.13 10.42 -2.70
C ALA A 163 -3.39 11.11 -1.55
N THR A 164 -3.92 11.05 -0.33
CA THR A 164 -3.28 11.58 0.87
C THR A 164 -2.66 10.45 1.67
N LEU A 165 -1.34 10.49 1.85
CA LEU A 165 -0.56 9.48 2.54
C LEU A 165 -0.63 9.63 4.06
N LEU A 166 -0.13 8.62 4.78
CA LEU A 166 -0.05 8.61 6.25
C LEU A 166 0.69 9.81 6.85
N ASN A 167 1.67 10.37 6.13
CA ASN A 167 2.44 11.56 6.55
C ASN A 167 1.76 12.90 6.19
N GLY A 168 0.56 12.86 5.60
CA GLY A 168 -0.20 14.03 5.19
C GLY A 168 0.19 14.61 3.83
N GLU A 169 1.17 14.04 3.13
CA GLU A 169 1.49 14.47 1.76
C GLU A 169 0.37 14.04 0.81
N THR A 170 -0.03 14.95 -0.08
CA THR A 170 -1.11 14.73 -1.05
C THR A 170 -0.59 14.76 -2.48
N TYR A 171 -0.98 13.75 -3.25
CA TYR A 171 -0.58 13.51 -4.64
C TYR A 171 -1.80 13.43 -5.54
N GLU A 172 -1.69 13.83 -6.79
CA GLU A 172 -2.79 13.76 -7.76
C GLU A 172 -2.83 12.39 -8.44
N VAL A 173 -4.04 11.89 -8.73
CA VAL A 173 -4.25 10.74 -9.60
C VAL A 173 -4.17 11.21 -11.04
N GLU A 174 -3.18 10.74 -11.80
CA GLU A 174 -2.91 11.18 -13.17
C GLU A 174 -3.72 10.39 -14.21
N ARG A 175 -3.82 9.07 -14.02
CA ARG A 175 -4.41 8.14 -14.99
C ARG A 175 -5.12 6.98 -14.32
N VAL A 176 -6.06 6.39 -15.03
CA VAL A 176 -6.64 5.06 -14.80
C VAL A 176 -6.06 4.14 -15.88
N LEU A 177 -5.31 3.11 -15.49
CA LEU A 177 -4.64 2.21 -16.43
C LEU A 177 -5.46 0.96 -16.73
N TYR A 178 -6.25 0.54 -15.77
CA TYR A 178 -7.15 -0.60 -15.85
C TYR A 178 -8.38 -0.33 -15.00
N TYR A 179 -9.54 -0.73 -15.44
CA TYR A 179 -10.74 -0.83 -14.60
C TYR A 179 -11.67 -1.89 -15.15
N ASP A 180 -12.45 -2.47 -14.25
CA ASP A 180 -13.50 -3.42 -14.56
C ASP A 180 -14.71 -3.14 -13.66
N THR A 181 -15.81 -2.77 -14.29
CA THR A 181 -17.06 -2.40 -13.58
C THR A 181 -17.75 -3.61 -12.98
N GLY A 182 -17.59 -4.81 -13.58
CA GLY A 182 -18.21 -6.05 -13.13
C GLY A 182 -17.54 -6.64 -11.89
N ILE A 183 -16.23 -6.46 -11.75
CA ILE A 183 -15.49 -6.94 -10.57
C ILE A 183 -15.16 -5.82 -9.58
N ASP A 184 -15.51 -4.57 -9.90
CA ASP A 184 -15.34 -3.41 -9.04
C ASP A 184 -13.88 -3.11 -8.65
N ILE A 185 -12.97 -3.16 -9.62
CA ILE A 185 -11.55 -2.84 -9.43
C ILE A 185 -11.10 -1.76 -10.41
N ALA A 186 -10.20 -0.89 -9.97
CA ALA A 186 -9.46 0.03 -10.80
C ALA A 186 -7.98 0.07 -10.42
N VAL A 187 -7.10 0.19 -11.42
CA VAL A 187 -5.68 0.48 -11.25
C VAL A 187 -5.42 1.90 -11.73
N ILE A 188 -4.88 2.70 -10.83
CA ILE A 188 -4.62 4.12 -11.07
C ILE A 188 -3.11 4.41 -11.02
N LYS A 189 -2.72 5.48 -11.69
CA LYS A 189 -1.38 6.05 -11.58
C LYS A 189 -1.43 7.31 -10.74
N VAL A 190 -0.72 7.30 -9.64
CA VAL A 190 -0.55 8.45 -8.74
C VAL A 190 0.71 9.19 -9.12
N SER A 191 0.64 10.51 -9.19
CA SER A 191 1.79 11.39 -9.45
C SER A 191 2.89 11.17 -8.42
N ARG A 192 4.13 11.26 -8.85
CA ARG A 192 5.28 11.26 -7.93
C ARG A 192 5.59 12.65 -7.38
N THR A 193 4.92 13.67 -7.88
CA THR A 193 5.07 15.06 -7.41
C THR A 193 3.84 15.45 -6.59
N ASN A 194 4.06 15.80 -5.33
CA ASN A 194 3.00 16.21 -4.43
C ASN A 194 2.52 17.65 -4.69
N GLN A 195 1.45 18.06 -4.04
CA GLN A 195 0.89 19.42 -4.16
C GLN A 195 1.89 20.52 -3.77
N SER A 196 2.86 20.22 -2.90
CA SER A 196 3.96 21.13 -2.54
C SER A 196 5.11 21.14 -3.55
N ARG A 197 4.94 20.50 -4.72
CA ARG A 197 5.94 20.36 -5.81
C ARG A 197 7.20 19.61 -5.40
N ARG A 198 7.13 18.75 -4.41
CA ARG A 198 8.21 17.82 -4.06
C ARG A 198 7.98 16.51 -4.80
N THR A 199 9.03 15.98 -5.42
CA THR A 199 8.98 14.69 -6.11
C THR A 199 9.57 13.61 -5.21
N THR A 200 8.79 12.54 -4.96
CA THR A 200 9.32 11.35 -4.28
C THR A 200 10.05 10.44 -5.25
N SER A 201 11.11 9.79 -4.79
CA SER A 201 11.84 8.78 -5.57
C SER A 201 11.10 7.44 -5.60
N THR A 202 10.31 7.15 -4.55
CA THR A 202 9.62 5.86 -4.39
C THR A 202 8.46 5.98 -3.42
N PHE A 203 7.45 5.13 -3.60
CA PHE A 203 6.40 4.85 -2.63
C PHE A 203 6.64 3.49 -1.96
N ASN A 204 6.24 3.34 -0.70
CA ASN A 204 6.04 2.01 -0.13
C ASN A 204 4.89 1.34 -0.87
N HIS A 205 4.97 0.02 -1.09
CA HIS A 205 3.97 -0.71 -1.86
C HIS A 205 3.78 -2.12 -1.32
N LEU A 206 2.70 -2.75 -1.73
CA LEU A 206 2.27 -4.08 -1.35
C LEU A 206 2.44 -5.05 -2.53
N ASP A 207 2.91 -6.25 -2.23
CA ASP A 207 2.97 -7.35 -3.20
C ASP A 207 1.60 -8.00 -3.37
N LEU A 208 1.24 -8.35 -4.61
CA LEU A 208 0.02 -9.07 -4.94
C LEU A 208 0.30 -10.57 -5.06
N VAL A 209 -0.51 -11.42 -4.40
CA VAL A 209 -0.35 -12.89 -4.51
C VAL A 209 -1.63 -13.58 -4.98
N GLY A 210 -2.78 -12.88 -4.98
CA GLY A 210 -4.06 -13.44 -5.40
C GLY A 210 -4.63 -14.47 -4.42
N THR A 211 -5.56 -15.28 -4.91
CA THR A 211 -6.43 -16.13 -4.09
C THR A 211 -6.10 -17.62 -4.14
N ALA A 212 -5.04 -18.05 -4.82
CA ALA A 212 -4.76 -19.47 -5.09
C ALA A 212 -4.58 -20.33 -3.82
N ASP A 213 -3.98 -19.77 -2.77
CA ASP A 213 -3.58 -20.51 -1.57
C ASP A 213 -4.39 -20.14 -0.31
N ILE A 214 -5.43 -19.30 -0.42
CA ILE A 214 -6.25 -18.89 0.73
C ILE A 214 -7.26 -19.97 1.14
N ARG A 215 -7.56 -20.04 2.44
CA ARG A 215 -8.51 -21.00 3.00
C ARG A 215 -9.41 -20.37 4.07
N PRO A 216 -10.63 -20.85 4.27
CA PRO A 216 -11.44 -20.46 5.41
C PRO A 216 -10.71 -20.69 6.73
N GLY A 217 -10.71 -19.67 7.59
CA GLY A 217 -9.98 -19.68 8.86
C GLY A 217 -8.59 -19.00 8.81
N ASP A 218 -8.04 -18.73 7.63
CA ASP A 218 -6.77 -18.02 7.52
C ASP A 218 -6.89 -16.60 8.08
N PRO A 219 -5.89 -16.11 8.83
CA PRO A 219 -5.88 -14.75 9.33
C PRO A 219 -5.74 -13.74 8.18
N VAL A 220 -6.51 -12.67 8.25
CA VAL A 220 -6.47 -11.58 7.28
C VAL A 220 -6.46 -10.22 7.97
N TYR A 221 -5.93 -9.24 7.26
CA TYR A 221 -5.77 -7.87 7.73
C TYR A 221 -6.22 -6.90 6.64
N ALA A 222 -7.13 -5.99 6.98
CA ALA A 222 -7.59 -4.96 6.07
C ALA A 222 -6.95 -3.61 6.42
N ILE A 223 -6.40 -2.93 5.43
CA ILE A 223 -5.87 -1.56 5.56
C ILE A 223 -6.73 -0.62 4.74
N GLY A 224 -7.18 0.48 5.34
CA GLY A 224 -7.96 1.51 4.66
C GLY A 224 -8.16 2.74 5.54
N ASN A 225 -9.05 3.64 5.09
CA ASN A 225 -9.41 4.89 5.79
C ASN A 225 -10.86 4.85 6.29
N PRO A 226 -11.16 4.08 7.34
CA PRO A 226 -12.52 3.95 7.85
C PRO A 226 -13.07 5.30 8.33
N LEU A 227 -14.24 5.69 7.81
CA LEU A 227 -14.96 6.92 8.21
C LEU A 227 -14.16 8.23 8.00
N GLY A 228 -13.09 8.23 7.20
CA GLY A 228 -12.23 9.40 7.06
C GLY A 228 -11.43 9.75 8.32
N LEU A 229 -11.31 8.81 9.27
CA LEU A 229 -10.61 9.02 10.54
C LEU A 229 -9.09 8.83 10.46
N GLY A 230 -8.58 8.55 9.27
CA GLY A 230 -7.18 8.23 9.01
C GLY A 230 -6.95 6.76 8.69
N LEU A 231 -5.78 6.45 8.16
CA LEU A 231 -5.41 5.09 7.79
C LEU A 231 -5.34 4.19 9.03
N ALA A 232 -6.00 3.05 8.94
CA ALA A 232 -6.09 2.09 10.02
C ALA A 232 -5.96 0.65 9.51
N ILE A 233 -5.65 -0.27 10.41
CA ILE A 233 -5.64 -1.71 10.15
C ILE A 233 -6.68 -2.39 11.04
N SER A 234 -7.41 -3.33 10.45
CA SER A 234 -8.27 -4.27 11.18
C SER A 234 -7.85 -5.70 10.91
N SER A 235 -8.19 -6.63 11.80
CA SER A 235 -7.84 -8.04 11.69
C SER A 235 -9.08 -8.93 11.74
N GLY A 236 -9.01 -10.05 11.04
CA GLY A 236 -10.08 -11.03 11.01
C GLY A 236 -9.59 -12.36 10.45
N ILE A 237 -10.53 -13.16 9.99
CA ILE A 237 -10.27 -14.43 9.30
C ILE A 237 -11.08 -14.51 8.01
N ILE A 238 -10.64 -15.32 7.08
CA ILE A 238 -11.44 -15.70 5.91
C ILE A 238 -12.61 -16.57 6.37
N GLY A 239 -13.82 -16.16 6.04
CA GLY A 239 -15.03 -16.95 6.25
C GLY A 239 -15.38 -17.80 5.03
N SER A 240 -15.20 -17.24 3.81
CA SER A 240 -15.38 -17.94 2.54
C SER A 240 -14.41 -17.38 1.50
N THR A 241 -13.85 -18.24 0.70
CA THR A 241 -12.90 -17.88 -0.38
C THR A 241 -13.58 -17.54 -1.70
N ALA A 242 -14.84 -17.95 -1.87
CA ALA A 242 -15.61 -17.74 -3.10
C ALA A 242 -17.11 -17.67 -2.78
N HIS A 243 -17.63 -16.45 -2.62
CA HIS A 243 -19.05 -16.19 -2.39
C HIS A 243 -19.63 -15.42 -3.58
N GLU A 244 -20.54 -16.05 -4.31
CA GLU A 244 -21.20 -15.45 -5.46
C GLU A 244 -22.21 -14.40 -5.00
N LEU A 245 -22.18 -13.24 -5.63
CA LEU A 245 -23.10 -12.12 -5.43
C LEU A 245 -23.44 -11.50 -6.78
N ASP A 246 -24.73 -11.29 -7.05
CA ASP A 246 -25.24 -10.81 -8.35
C ASP A 246 -24.58 -9.51 -8.84
N ARG A 247 -24.09 -8.69 -7.91
CA ARG A 247 -23.47 -7.40 -8.24
C ARG A 247 -22.00 -7.50 -8.67
N TYR A 248 -21.35 -8.66 -8.52
CA TYR A 248 -19.95 -8.87 -8.89
C TYR A 248 -19.84 -10.00 -9.91
N ALA A 249 -19.04 -9.79 -10.94
CA ALA A 249 -18.78 -10.80 -11.97
C ALA A 249 -17.88 -11.94 -11.48
N LEU A 250 -17.16 -11.77 -10.38
CA LEU A 250 -16.34 -12.80 -9.73
C LEU A 250 -16.82 -13.03 -8.30
N PRO A 251 -16.69 -14.28 -7.79
CA PRO A 251 -16.96 -14.58 -6.40
C PRO A 251 -16.07 -13.74 -5.47
N CYS A 252 -16.67 -13.21 -4.40
CA CYS A 252 -16.00 -12.41 -3.40
C CYS A 252 -15.38 -13.24 -2.28
N ILE A 253 -14.32 -12.73 -1.65
CA ILE A 253 -13.79 -13.21 -0.38
C ILE A 253 -14.67 -12.63 0.73
N VAL A 254 -15.29 -13.50 1.54
CA VAL A 254 -15.97 -13.10 2.78
C VAL A 254 -14.99 -13.22 3.92
N ASN A 255 -14.87 -12.17 4.71
CA ASN A 255 -13.94 -12.11 5.84
C ASN A 255 -14.55 -11.34 7.02
N SER A 256 -13.91 -11.43 8.18
CA SER A 256 -14.36 -10.75 9.41
C SER A 256 -13.47 -9.57 9.83
N ALA A 257 -12.48 -9.17 9.01
CA ALA A 257 -11.71 -7.96 9.26
C ALA A 257 -12.61 -6.75 9.07
N ASP A 258 -12.83 -5.99 10.15
CA ASP A 258 -13.81 -4.91 10.19
C ASP A 258 -13.45 -3.79 9.20
N ILE A 259 -14.40 -3.46 8.34
CA ILE A 259 -14.33 -2.35 7.41
C ILE A 259 -15.59 -1.49 7.54
N SER A 260 -15.46 -0.22 7.21
CA SER A 260 -16.58 0.73 7.25
C SER A 260 -16.52 1.65 6.02
N ARG A 261 -17.49 2.56 5.91
CA ARG A 261 -17.50 3.55 4.83
C ARG A 261 -16.16 4.28 4.76
N GLY A 262 -15.59 4.41 3.57
CA GLY A 262 -14.24 4.95 3.35
C GLY A 262 -13.14 3.89 3.27
N SER A 263 -13.38 2.65 3.75
CA SER A 263 -12.42 1.55 3.59
C SER A 263 -12.43 0.93 2.18
N SER A 264 -13.45 1.20 1.35
CA SER A 264 -13.53 0.70 -0.03
C SER A 264 -12.26 1.07 -0.81
N GLY A 265 -11.70 0.12 -1.53
CA GLY A 265 -10.44 0.25 -2.27
C GLY A 265 -9.19 -0.04 -1.44
N GLY A 266 -9.33 -0.33 -0.15
CA GLY A 266 -8.23 -0.73 0.72
C GLY A 266 -7.74 -2.16 0.43
N ALA A 267 -6.56 -2.50 0.93
CA ALA A 267 -5.97 -3.82 0.75
C ALA A 267 -6.50 -4.82 1.79
N LEU A 268 -6.91 -6.01 1.36
CA LEU A 268 -7.05 -7.20 2.21
C LEU A 268 -5.79 -8.05 2.05
N MET A 269 -5.05 -8.25 3.14
CA MET A 269 -3.76 -8.95 3.15
C MET A 269 -3.84 -10.26 3.93
N ASN A 270 -2.98 -11.21 3.56
CA ASN A 270 -2.68 -12.40 4.34
C ASN A 270 -1.73 -12.09 5.52
N ALA A 271 -1.37 -13.10 6.32
CA ALA A 271 -0.45 -12.94 7.45
C ALA A 271 0.99 -12.58 7.04
N HIS A 272 1.35 -12.74 5.77
CA HIS A 272 2.67 -12.37 5.24
C HIS A 272 2.73 -10.92 4.73
N GLY A 273 1.62 -10.16 4.82
CA GLY A 273 1.52 -8.79 4.32
C GLY A 273 1.31 -8.69 2.81
N GLN A 274 0.89 -9.76 2.16
CA GLN A 274 0.65 -9.82 0.73
C GLN A 274 -0.84 -9.69 0.43
N VAL A 275 -1.19 -8.95 -0.63
CA VAL A 275 -2.57 -8.66 -0.98
C VAL A 275 -3.22 -9.85 -1.67
N ILE A 276 -4.39 -10.25 -1.14
CA ILE A 276 -5.26 -11.30 -1.68
C ILE A 276 -6.54 -10.71 -2.30
N GLY A 277 -6.92 -9.49 -1.90
CA GLY A 277 -8.15 -8.86 -2.39
C GLY A 277 -8.20 -7.37 -2.09
N VAL A 278 -9.21 -6.72 -2.63
CA VAL A 278 -9.53 -5.29 -2.44
C VAL A 278 -10.82 -5.19 -1.64
N THR A 279 -10.80 -4.49 -0.52
CA THR A 279 -12.00 -4.31 0.32
C THR A 279 -13.04 -3.50 -0.43
N SER A 280 -14.28 -4.00 -0.53
CA SER A 280 -15.31 -3.37 -1.34
C SER A 280 -16.59 -3.04 -0.56
N GLY A 281 -16.99 -3.80 0.46
CA GLY A 281 -18.20 -3.52 1.19
C GLY A 281 -18.50 -4.52 2.30
N ALA A 282 -19.67 -4.34 2.93
CA ALA A 282 -20.19 -5.24 3.95
C ALA A 282 -21.43 -5.98 3.42
N TYR A 283 -21.63 -7.20 3.88
CA TYR A 283 -22.85 -7.94 3.62
C TYR A 283 -23.98 -7.39 4.50
N THR A 284 -25.01 -6.85 3.88
CA THR A 284 -26.05 -6.05 4.56
C THR A 284 -26.93 -6.86 5.53
N TYR A 285 -26.96 -8.19 5.37
CA TYR A 285 -27.81 -9.09 6.16
C TYR A 285 -27.05 -9.91 7.20
N GLY A 286 -25.75 -9.66 7.40
CA GLY A 286 -24.90 -10.37 8.34
C GLY A 286 -24.06 -9.43 9.19
N ASN A 287 -23.81 -9.81 10.45
CA ASN A 287 -22.86 -9.12 11.31
C ASN A 287 -21.45 -9.70 11.06
N ASN A 288 -20.44 -8.85 11.03
CA ASN A 288 -19.02 -9.24 10.83
C ASN A 288 -18.78 -10.04 9.54
N MET A 289 -19.50 -9.71 8.47
CA MET A 289 -19.32 -10.28 7.15
C MET A 289 -18.97 -9.18 6.18
N TYR A 290 -17.69 -9.07 5.87
CA TYR A 290 -17.15 -8.06 4.98
C TYR A 290 -16.67 -8.71 3.70
N LEU A 291 -16.72 -7.94 2.61
CA LEU A 291 -16.47 -8.41 1.26
C LEU A 291 -15.18 -7.79 0.73
N ALA A 292 -14.37 -8.62 0.10
CA ALA A 292 -13.28 -8.17 -0.73
C ALA A 292 -13.37 -8.85 -2.10
N VAL A 293 -13.11 -8.10 -3.15
CA VAL A 293 -12.99 -8.64 -4.50
C VAL A 293 -11.58 -9.18 -4.71
N PRO A 294 -11.40 -10.34 -5.38
CA PRO A 294 -10.08 -10.92 -5.64
C PRO A 294 -9.18 -9.96 -6.39
N VAL A 295 -7.89 -9.93 -6.05
CA VAL A 295 -6.90 -9.06 -6.73
C VAL A 295 -6.31 -9.70 -7.99
N ASP A 296 -6.61 -10.99 -8.25
CA ASP A 296 -6.09 -11.78 -9.36
C ASP A 296 -6.21 -11.08 -10.74
N PRO A 297 -7.33 -10.38 -11.06
CA PRO A 297 -7.45 -9.66 -12.34
C PRO A 297 -6.42 -8.53 -12.51
N VAL A 298 -6.01 -7.87 -11.43
CA VAL A 298 -4.95 -6.84 -11.48
C VAL A 298 -3.61 -7.46 -11.86
N MET A 299 -3.31 -8.66 -11.34
CA MET A 299 -2.08 -9.39 -11.66
C MET A 299 -2.01 -9.83 -13.12
N ALA A 300 -3.17 -10.02 -13.77
CA ALA A 300 -3.28 -10.41 -15.17
C ALA A 300 -3.39 -9.22 -16.14
N ALA A 301 -3.60 -8.00 -15.63
CA ALA A 301 -3.83 -6.81 -16.45
C ALA A 301 -2.55 -6.29 -17.10
N ASP A 302 -2.66 -5.78 -18.33
CA ASP A 302 -1.59 -5.00 -18.96
C ASP A 302 -1.59 -3.56 -18.43
N LEU A 303 -0.67 -3.26 -17.54
CA LEU A 303 -0.51 -1.95 -16.93
C LEU A 303 0.51 -1.05 -17.66
N THR A 304 1.00 -1.46 -18.83
CA THR A 304 1.96 -0.68 -19.63
C THR A 304 1.29 0.33 -20.55
N VAL A 305 -0.04 0.34 -20.58
CA VAL A 305 -0.86 1.24 -21.40
C VAL A 305 -0.77 2.70 -20.92
N SER A 306 -1.08 3.64 -21.82
CA SER A 306 -1.12 5.07 -21.48
C SER A 306 -2.27 5.45 -20.54
N GLY A 307 -3.30 4.60 -20.46
CA GLY A 307 -4.49 4.81 -19.63
C GLY A 307 -5.34 6.01 -20.03
N TRP A 308 -6.34 6.29 -19.21
CA TRP A 308 -7.33 7.36 -19.38
C TRP A 308 -7.31 8.31 -18.18
N THR A 309 -7.77 9.52 -18.38
CA THR A 309 -8.11 10.43 -17.26
C THR A 309 -9.42 9.97 -16.60
N LEU A 310 -9.67 10.37 -15.36
CA LEU A 310 -10.96 10.11 -14.69
C LEU A 310 -12.15 10.67 -15.49
N LYS A 311 -12.01 11.87 -16.09
CA LYS A 311 -13.04 12.46 -16.97
C LYS A 311 -13.35 11.59 -18.19
N GLU A 312 -12.34 10.98 -18.79
CA GLU A 312 -12.51 10.07 -19.92
C GLU A 312 -13.22 8.79 -19.50
N VAL A 313 -12.83 8.18 -18.36
CA VAL A 313 -13.51 6.98 -17.82
C VAL A 313 -14.98 7.27 -17.55
N LYS A 314 -15.31 8.36 -16.85
CA LYS A 314 -16.68 8.81 -16.59
C LYS A 314 -17.47 8.99 -17.88
N ALA A 315 -16.87 9.61 -18.90
CA ALA A 315 -17.53 9.83 -20.19
C ALA A 315 -17.76 8.53 -20.96
N PHE A 316 -16.83 7.57 -20.93
CA PHE A 316 -16.99 6.27 -21.58
C PHE A 316 -18.13 5.46 -20.97
N GLU A 317 -18.21 5.38 -19.64
CA GLU A 317 -19.26 4.62 -18.98
C GLU A 317 -20.63 5.27 -19.16
N ALA A 318 -20.73 6.60 -19.04
CA ALA A 318 -21.97 7.33 -19.33
C ALA A 318 -22.45 7.22 -20.80
N ALA A 319 -21.59 6.85 -21.73
CA ALA A 319 -21.97 6.57 -23.11
C ALA A 319 -22.56 5.16 -23.29
N LYS A 320 -22.04 4.15 -22.55
CA LYS A 320 -22.54 2.77 -22.56
C LYS A 320 -23.97 2.65 -22.00
N ASP A 321 -24.31 3.45 -20.99
CA ASP A 321 -25.64 3.44 -20.36
C ASP A 321 -26.75 4.00 -21.26
N LYS A 322 -26.39 4.59 -22.42
CA LYS A 322 -27.34 5.18 -23.38
C LYS A 322 -27.66 4.29 -24.59
N ASP A 323 -26.89 3.23 -24.76
CA ASP A 323 -27.08 2.23 -25.82
C ASP A 323 -27.81 0.98 -25.29
#